data_d413c0472fb11d0a40718c674ee2b293
#
_entry.id   d413c0472fb11d0a40718c674ee2b293
#
_cell.length_a   1.000
_cell.length_b   1.000
_cell.length_c   1.000
_cell.angle_alpha   90.00
_cell.angle_beta   90.00
_cell.angle_gamma   90.00
#
_symmetry.space_group_name_H-M   'P 1'
#
loop_
_entity.id
_entity.type
_entity.pdbx_description
1 polymer ?
#
loop_
_entity_poly.entity_id
_entity_poly.type
_entity_poly.pdbx_seq_one_letter_code
_entity_poly.pdbx_strand_id
1 'polypeptide(L)'
;MPANVDLDDRTFRSLVKENRAAIACYDGLNIAEASKLISSVERQIGLIQQEHIASSILAIKLAAGVTHLLIDIPVGPKSRIKSTNEAMRLRKLIEYVGDM
;
A
#
# COMPACT_ATOMS: atom_id res chain seq x y z
N MET A 1 6.29 -1.08 -25.54
CA MET A 1 7.06 -2.04 -24.73
C MET A 1 6.57 -2.00 -23.29
N PRO A 2 6.29 -3.15 -22.67
CA PRO A 2 5.97 -3.14 -21.26
C PRO A 2 7.19 -2.69 -20.44
N ALA A 3 6.95 -1.80 -19.48
CA ALA A 3 7.99 -1.35 -18.58
C ALA A 3 8.27 -2.43 -17.52
N ASN A 4 9.53 -2.61 -17.18
CA ASN A 4 9.92 -3.49 -16.08
C ASN A 4 9.69 -2.78 -14.74
N VAL A 5 8.88 -3.37 -13.86
CA VAL A 5 8.59 -2.84 -12.53
C VAL A 5 9.32 -3.59 -11.42
N ASP A 6 10.05 -4.65 -11.76
CA ASP A 6 10.89 -5.40 -10.80
C ASP A 6 12.20 -4.65 -10.60
N LEU A 7 12.14 -3.58 -9.83
CA LEU A 7 13.28 -2.73 -9.55
C LEU A 7 13.84 -3.01 -8.16
N ASP A 8 15.15 -2.99 -8.02
CA ASP A 8 15.77 -2.96 -6.71
C ASP A 8 15.69 -1.56 -6.09
N ASP A 9 16.00 -1.46 -4.81
CA ASP A 9 15.91 -0.20 -4.06
C ASP A 9 16.80 0.90 -4.68
N ARG A 10 17.99 0.55 -5.10
CA ARG A 10 18.94 1.48 -5.69
C ARG A 10 18.45 2.04 -7.03
N THR A 11 17.98 1.18 -7.92
CA THR A 11 17.46 1.56 -9.23
C THR A 11 16.21 2.42 -9.06
N PHE A 12 15.31 2.05 -8.16
CA PHE A 12 14.10 2.81 -7.87
C PHE A 12 14.43 4.23 -7.39
N ARG A 13 15.36 4.36 -6.45
CA ARG A 13 15.79 5.67 -5.93
C ARG A 13 16.39 6.55 -7.03
N SER A 14 17.18 5.96 -7.90
CA SER A 14 17.78 6.66 -9.03
C SER A 14 16.72 7.19 -9.99
N LEU A 15 15.72 6.38 -10.32
CA LEU A 15 14.62 6.79 -11.20
C LEU A 15 13.79 7.91 -10.59
N VAL A 16 13.49 7.84 -9.30
CA VAL A 16 12.74 8.91 -8.61
C VAL A 16 13.54 10.21 -8.60
N LYS A 17 14.83 10.12 -8.38
CA LYS A 17 15.70 11.30 -8.37
C LYS A 17 15.77 11.98 -9.74
N GLU A 18 15.82 11.21 -10.82
CA GLU A 18 15.90 11.72 -12.18
C GLU A 18 14.56 12.22 -12.70
N ASN A 19 13.48 11.49 -12.44
CA ASN A 19 12.16 11.71 -13.04
C ASN A 19 11.11 12.26 -12.08
N ARG A 20 11.42 12.36 -10.79
CA ARG A 20 10.54 12.78 -9.69
C ARG A 20 9.36 11.87 -9.43
N ALA A 21 9.27 10.75 -10.16
CA ALA A 21 8.24 9.73 -9.97
C ALA A 21 8.75 8.41 -10.53
N ALA A 22 8.29 7.31 -9.94
CA ALA A 22 8.56 5.96 -10.43
C ALA A 22 7.49 5.00 -9.96
N ILE A 23 7.33 3.91 -10.69
CA ILE A 23 6.46 2.79 -10.32
C ILE A 23 7.32 1.53 -10.25
N ALA A 24 7.23 0.82 -9.13
CA ALA A 24 7.98 -0.41 -8.93
C ALA A 24 7.14 -1.44 -8.18
N CYS A 25 7.49 -2.72 -8.36
CA CYS A 25 6.93 -3.78 -7.55
C CYS A 25 7.44 -3.66 -6.12
N TYR A 26 6.51 -3.72 -5.16
CA TYR A 26 6.81 -3.56 -3.74
C TYR A 26 7.82 -4.59 -3.22
N ASP A 27 7.75 -5.82 -3.73
CA ASP A 27 8.60 -6.91 -3.25
C ASP A 27 10.10 -6.69 -3.51
N GLY A 28 10.45 -5.88 -4.50
CA GLY A 28 11.83 -5.53 -4.81
C GLY A 28 12.42 -4.43 -3.92
N LEU A 29 11.61 -3.78 -3.10
CA LEU A 29 12.01 -2.66 -2.27
C LEU A 29 12.15 -3.05 -0.80
N ASN A 30 13.15 -2.50 -0.12
CA ASN A 30 13.37 -2.71 1.31
C ASN A 30 12.51 -1.73 2.13
N ILE A 31 11.19 -1.93 2.08
CA ILE A 31 10.23 -1.11 2.80
C ILE A 31 9.35 -2.03 3.64
N ALA A 32 9.35 -1.82 4.95
CA ALA A 32 8.48 -2.52 5.90
C ALA A 32 8.49 -4.06 5.73
N GLU A 33 9.65 -4.68 5.91
CA GLU A 33 9.86 -6.13 5.77
C GLU A 33 8.85 -6.99 6.54
N ALA A 34 8.54 -6.62 7.78
CA ALA A 34 7.55 -7.32 8.59
C ALA A 34 6.15 -7.26 7.95
N SER A 35 5.80 -6.14 7.35
CA SER A 35 4.52 -5.97 6.65
C SER A 35 4.42 -6.89 5.42
N LYS A 36 5.51 -7.08 4.69
CA LYS A 36 5.56 -8.02 3.56
C LYS A 36 5.28 -9.44 4.01
N LEU A 37 5.91 -9.88 5.09
CA LEU A 37 5.74 -11.21 5.64
C LEU A 37 4.29 -11.43 6.12
N ILE A 38 3.73 -10.49 6.86
CA ILE A 38 2.35 -10.56 7.35
C ILE A 38 1.36 -10.60 6.19
N SER A 39 1.54 -9.77 5.18
CA SER A 39 0.67 -9.74 4.00
C SER A 39 0.72 -11.06 3.22
N SER A 40 1.89 -11.69 3.15
CA SER A 40 2.06 -13.00 2.50
C SER A 40 1.24 -14.07 3.23
N VAL A 41 1.31 -14.12 4.56
CA VAL A 41 0.54 -15.06 5.38
C VAL A 41 -0.97 -14.79 5.25
N GLU A 42 -1.39 -13.53 5.34
CA GLU A 42 -2.80 -13.14 5.20
C GLU A 42 -3.40 -13.58 3.87
N ARG A 43 -2.65 -13.44 2.79
CA ARG A 43 -3.11 -13.90 1.46
C ARG A 43 -3.32 -15.41 1.41
N GLN A 44 -2.44 -16.17 2.05
CA GLN A 44 -2.53 -17.62 2.07
C GLN A 44 -3.74 -18.14 2.85
N ILE A 45 -4.08 -17.50 3.95
CA ILE A 45 -5.20 -17.91 4.81
C ILE A 45 -6.51 -17.17 4.53
N GLY A 46 -6.49 -16.19 3.62
CA GLY A 46 -7.68 -15.42 3.24
C GLY A 46 -8.21 -14.48 4.30
N LEU A 47 -7.42 -14.17 5.32
CA LEU A 47 -7.80 -13.24 6.39
C LEU A 47 -7.42 -11.81 6.01
N ILE A 48 -8.42 -11.04 5.60
CA ILE A 48 -8.25 -9.61 5.33
C ILE A 48 -9.33 -8.85 6.11
N GLN A 49 -8.91 -8.15 7.16
CA GLN A 49 -9.76 -7.27 7.95
C GLN A 49 -9.45 -5.81 7.64
N GLN A 50 -10.45 -4.95 7.76
CA GLN A 50 -10.28 -3.51 7.45
C GLN A 50 -9.21 -2.84 8.32
N GLU A 51 -9.11 -3.22 9.57
CA GLU A 51 -8.10 -2.73 10.50
C GLU A 51 -6.69 -3.05 10.02
N HIS A 52 -6.49 -4.27 9.52
CA HIS A 52 -5.21 -4.69 8.92
C HIS A 52 -4.90 -3.93 7.64
N ILE A 53 -5.90 -3.69 6.80
CA ILE A 53 -5.73 -2.91 5.57
C ILE A 53 -5.26 -1.49 5.92
N ALA A 54 -5.94 -0.82 6.83
CA ALA A 54 -5.61 0.54 7.24
C ALA A 54 -4.21 0.62 7.84
N SER A 55 -3.89 -0.27 8.78
CA SER A 55 -2.59 -0.30 9.44
C SER A 55 -1.46 -0.58 8.47
N SER A 56 -1.65 -1.54 7.56
CA SER A 56 -0.63 -1.92 6.58
C SER A 56 -0.34 -0.80 5.59
N ILE A 57 -1.38 -0.14 5.07
CA ILE A 57 -1.21 0.99 4.14
C ILE A 57 -0.41 2.10 4.81
N LEU A 58 -0.82 2.51 6.01
CA LEU A 58 -0.18 3.62 6.71
C LEU A 58 1.25 3.26 7.15
N ALA A 59 1.48 2.05 7.66
CA ALA A 59 2.81 1.62 8.09
C ALA A 59 3.81 1.62 6.92
N ILE A 60 3.42 1.10 5.76
CA ILE A 60 4.27 1.09 4.56
C ILE A 60 4.61 2.51 4.12
N LYS A 61 3.62 3.40 4.09
CA LYS A 61 3.81 4.78 3.63
C LYS A 61 4.67 5.58 4.61
N LEU A 62 4.48 5.40 5.90
CA LEU A 62 5.33 6.02 6.93
C LEU A 62 6.78 5.51 6.83
N ALA A 63 6.96 4.20 6.66
CA ALA A 63 8.29 3.62 6.50
C ALA A 63 9.01 4.14 5.25
N ALA A 64 8.26 4.47 4.20
CA ALA A 64 8.80 5.06 2.99
C ALA A 64 9.10 6.56 3.10
N GLY A 65 8.73 7.22 4.21
CA GLY A 65 8.95 8.64 4.42
C GLY A 65 7.97 9.54 3.68
N VAL A 66 6.77 9.06 3.40
CA VAL A 66 5.73 9.83 2.70
C VAL A 66 5.24 10.97 3.58
N THR A 67 5.22 12.19 3.03
CA THR A 67 4.73 13.39 3.72
C THR A 67 3.28 13.74 3.36
N HIS A 68 2.88 13.41 2.15
CA HIS A 68 1.51 13.64 1.65
C HIS A 68 1.03 12.35 1.01
N LEU A 69 -0.14 11.88 1.39
CA LEU A 69 -0.69 10.60 0.96
C LEU A 69 -2.07 10.77 0.36
N LEU A 70 -2.22 10.33 -0.88
CA LEU A 70 -3.51 10.20 -1.54
C LEU A 70 -3.87 8.72 -1.61
N ILE A 71 -5.04 8.36 -1.09
CA ILE A 71 -5.50 6.98 -1.08
C ILE A 71 -6.72 6.85 -1.99
N ASP A 72 -6.63 5.96 -2.97
CA ASP A 72 -7.73 5.58 -3.83
C ASP A 72 -8.39 4.32 -3.30
N ILE A 73 -9.72 4.36 -3.11
CA ILE A 73 -10.50 3.22 -2.61
C ILE A 73 -11.49 2.78 -3.69
N PRO A 74 -11.11 1.82 -4.55
CA PRO A 74 -12.03 1.29 -5.56
C PRO A 74 -13.19 0.54 -4.91
N VAL A 75 -14.41 0.80 -5.38
CA VAL A 75 -15.63 0.17 -4.88
C VAL A 75 -16.33 -0.54 -6.03
N GLY A 76 -16.72 -1.79 -5.83
CA GLY A 76 -17.45 -2.54 -6.83
C GLY A 76 -17.47 -4.04 -6.55
N PRO A 77 -18.27 -4.81 -7.32
CA PRO A 77 -18.43 -6.26 -7.10
C PRO A 77 -17.14 -7.06 -7.24
N LYS A 78 -16.19 -6.58 -8.03
CA LYS A 78 -14.90 -7.23 -8.26
C LYS A 78 -13.78 -6.67 -7.38
N SER A 79 -14.05 -5.64 -6.59
CA SER A 79 -13.09 -5.04 -5.66
C SER A 79 -13.14 -5.72 -4.30
N ARG A 80 -12.11 -5.49 -3.48
CA ARG A 80 -12.13 -5.91 -2.06
C ARG A 80 -13.25 -5.21 -1.30
N ILE A 81 -13.49 -3.95 -1.62
CA ILE A 81 -14.57 -3.15 -1.02
C ILE A 81 -15.79 -3.25 -1.94
N LYS A 82 -16.86 -3.84 -1.45
CA LYS A 82 -18.05 -4.16 -2.24
C LYS A 82 -19.09 -3.05 -2.24
N SER A 83 -19.10 -2.21 -1.21
CA SER A 83 -20.13 -1.17 -1.05
C SER A 83 -19.52 0.17 -0.63
N THR A 84 -20.25 1.25 -0.91
CA THR A 84 -19.89 2.60 -0.47
C THR A 84 -19.81 2.69 1.05
N ASN A 85 -20.67 1.98 1.78
CA ASN A 85 -20.65 1.95 3.24
C ASN A 85 -19.35 1.36 3.79
N GLU A 86 -18.85 0.27 3.18
CA GLU A 86 -17.56 -0.32 3.54
C GLU A 86 -16.43 0.66 3.26
N ALA A 87 -16.46 1.32 2.11
CA ALA A 87 -15.46 2.32 1.75
C ALA A 87 -15.43 3.48 2.75
N MET A 88 -16.59 3.95 3.19
CA MET A 88 -16.68 5.02 4.19
C MET A 88 -16.15 4.59 5.55
N ARG A 89 -16.38 3.35 5.95
CA ARG A 89 -15.81 2.81 7.19
C ARG A 89 -14.29 2.75 7.11
N LEU A 90 -13.77 2.24 5.99
CA LEU A 90 -12.32 2.15 5.77
C LEU A 90 -11.69 3.54 5.78
N ARG A 91 -12.32 4.50 5.12
CA ARG A 91 -11.85 5.90 5.13
C ARG A 91 -11.75 6.45 6.55
N LYS A 92 -12.81 6.32 7.34
CA LYS A 92 -12.82 6.79 8.73
C LYS A 92 -11.74 6.13 9.57
N LEU A 93 -11.52 4.83 9.35
CA LEU A 93 -10.51 4.07 10.07
C LEU A 93 -9.11 4.55 9.72
N ILE A 94 -8.83 4.78 8.43
CA ILE A 94 -7.56 5.30 7.96
C ILE A 94 -7.29 6.70 8.54
N GLU A 95 -8.29 7.57 8.53
CA GLU A 95 -8.18 8.91 9.12
C GLU A 95 -7.90 8.84 10.63
N TYR A 96 -8.60 7.97 11.35
CA TYR A 96 -8.41 7.78 12.78
C TYR A 96 -7.00 7.28 13.12
N VAL A 97 -6.53 6.25 12.43
CA VAL A 97 -5.18 5.69 12.65
C VAL A 97 -4.10 6.69 12.21
N GLY A 98 -4.34 7.41 11.13
CA GLY A 98 -3.39 8.41 10.63
C GLY A 98 -3.19 9.60 11.56
N ASP A 99 -4.19 9.93 12.38
CA ASP A 99 -4.12 11.03 13.34
C ASP A 99 -3.40 10.63 14.66
N MET A 100 -3.09 9.37 14.81
CA MET A 100 -2.26 8.91 15.93
C MET A 100 -0.80 9.24 15.66
#